data_8fb8d5272be1687c7e7a491400c6a863
#
_entry.id   8fb8d5272be1687c7e7a491400c6a863
#
_cell.length_a   1.000
_cell.length_b   1.000
_cell.length_c   1.000
_cell.angle_alpha   90.00
_cell.angle_beta   90.00
_cell.angle_gamma   90.00
#
_symmetry.space_group_name_H-M   'P 1'
#
loop_
_entity.id
_entity.type
_entity.pdbx_description
1 polymer ?
#
loop_
_entity_poly.entity_id
_entity_poly.type
_entity_poly.pdbx_seq_one_letter_code
_entity_poly.pdbx_strand_id
1 'polypeptide(L)'
;ETLDDILVEAFATVREAAWRILHMRPFHVQVMGGIALHKGNIAEMKTGEGKTLVATMPAYLRALTGKGVHVVTVNDYLARRDSEWMGKVYVYSFLGLSVGCVLVGQTPAERRKQYDADITYGTNNEFGFDYLRDNMAQRVEDMVQRGHNYVIVDEVDSILIDEARTPLIISGPASGDVNRWYVEFARIVKDLIRDVDYEVDEKKKTIGVLEPGIDKVEDQLGVENLYDAANTPLIGFL
;
A
#
# COMPACT_ATOMS: atom_id res chain seq x y z
N GLU A 1 11.79 25.11 -19.09
CA GLU A 1 10.48 24.57 -19.52
C GLU A 1 9.87 23.79 -18.36
N THR A 2 8.59 24.02 -18.11
CA THR A 2 7.80 23.28 -17.13
C THR A 2 7.06 22.15 -17.83
N LEU A 3 6.51 21.19 -17.05
CA LEU A 3 5.66 20.13 -17.63
C LEU A 3 4.39 20.70 -18.26
N ASP A 4 3.89 21.84 -17.77
CA ASP A 4 2.72 22.51 -18.37
C ASP A 4 3.01 23.05 -19.76
N ASP A 5 4.23 23.51 -20.01
CA ASP A 5 4.63 24.04 -21.32
C ASP A 5 4.62 22.98 -22.43
N ILE A 6 4.88 21.70 -22.07
CA ILE A 6 4.92 20.57 -23.02
C ILE A 6 3.69 19.65 -22.91
N LEU A 7 2.70 20.01 -22.11
CA LEU A 7 1.51 19.17 -21.87
C LEU A 7 0.77 18.82 -23.17
N VAL A 8 0.57 19.82 -24.02
CA VAL A 8 -0.21 19.66 -25.26
C VAL A 8 0.49 18.67 -26.19
N GLU A 9 1.78 18.85 -26.41
CA GLU A 9 2.60 17.98 -27.27
C GLU A 9 2.70 16.56 -26.69
N ALA A 10 2.91 16.44 -25.39
CA ALA A 10 3.01 15.14 -24.72
C ALA A 10 1.68 14.36 -24.83
N PHE A 11 0.56 15.01 -24.55
CA PHE A 11 -0.75 14.37 -24.66
C PHE A 11 -1.11 14.02 -26.10
N ALA A 12 -0.79 14.89 -27.05
CA ALA A 12 -0.98 14.62 -28.49
C ALA A 12 -0.13 13.41 -28.91
N THR A 13 1.10 13.32 -28.45
CA THR A 13 2.03 12.21 -28.73
C THR A 13 1.50 10.88 -28.19
N VAL A 14 1.05 10.83 -26.92
CA VAL A 14 0.43 9.62 -26.35
C VAL A 14 -0.85 9.24 -27.08
N ARG A 15 -1.68 10.21 -27.43
CA ARG A 15 -2.93 9.99 -28.16
C ARG A 15 -2.69 9.36 -29.53
N GLU A 16 -1.67 9.83 -30.24
CA GLU A 16 -1.26 9.28 -31.53
C GLU A 16 -0.63 7.89 -31.37
N ALA A 17 0.23 7.68 -30.38
CA ALA A 17 0.81 6.38 -30.09
C ALA A 17 -0.27 5.35 -29.73
N ALA A 18 -1.23 5.69 -28.86
CA ALA A 18 -2.35 4.84 -28.52
C ALA A 18 -3.19 4.46 -29.77
N TRP A 19 -3.39 5.40 -30.66
CA TRP A 19 -4.09 5.12 -31.95
C TRP A 19 -3.31 4.14 -32.82
N ARG A 20 -2.00 4.34 -32.97
CA ARG A 20 -1.18 3.49 -33.85
C ARG A 20 -1.01 2.08 -33.30
N ILE A 21 -0.87 1.94 -31.99
CA ILE A 21 -0.50 0.67 -31.34
C ILE A 21 -1.73 -0.10 -30.85
N LEU A 22 -2.68 0.61 -30.23
CA LEU A 22 -3.88 0.00 -29.63
C LEU A 22 -5.13 0.13 -30.51
N HIS A 23 -5.08 0.92 -31.58
CA HIS A 23 -6.24 1.36 -32.33
C HIS A 23 -7.31 2.07 -31.51
N MET A 24 -6.86 2.69 -30.39
CA MET A 24 -7.69 3.41 -29.43
C MET A 24 -7.29 4.89 -29.43
N ARG A 25 -8.21 5.75 -29.85
CA ARG A 25 -7.97 7.18 -29.82
C ARG A 25 -8.70 7.81 -28.65
N PRO A 26 -8.02 8.34 -27.63
CA PRO A 26 -8.66 9.01 -26.51
C PRO A 26 -9.64 10.09 -26.95
N PHE A 27 -10.84 10.09 -26.38
CA PHE A 27 -11.85 11.11 -26.61
C PHE A 27 -11.49 12.41 -25.87
N HIS A 28 -12.10 13.53 -26.24
CA HIS A 28 -11.84 14.82 -25.60
C HIS A 28 -12.10 14.78 -24.09
N VAL A 29 -13.16 14.13 -23.64
CA VAL A 29 -13.47 13.97 -22.21
C VAL A 29 -12.39 13.15 -21.47
N GLN A 30 -11.78 12.18 -22.13
CA GLN A 30 -10.67 11.41 -21.57
C GLN A 30 -9.38 12.26 -21.47
N VAL A 31 -9.13 13.12 -22.45
CA VAL A 31 -8.02 14.10 -22.38
C VAL A 31 -8.24 15.07 -21.21
N MET A 32 -9.48 15.55 -21.02
CA MET A 32 -9.82 16.39 -19.86
C MET A 32 -9.55 15.68 -18.53
N GLY A 33 -9.92 14.39 -18.41
CA GLY A 33 -9.60 13.57 -17.26
C GLY A 33 -8.09 13.46 -17.02
N GLY A 34 -7.30 13.25 -18.05
CA GLY A 34 -5.83 13.24 -17.97
C GLY A 34 -5.25 14.56 -17.50
N ILE A 35 -5.79 15.70 -17.95
CA ILE A 35 -5.38 17.04 -17.47
C ILE A 35 -5.72 17.22 -16.00
N ALA A 36 -6.89 16.76 -15.55
CA ALA A 36 -7.28 16.83 -14.15
C ALA A 36 -6.31 16.04 -13.27
N LEU A 37 -5.94 14.81 -13.66
CA LEU A 37 -4.94 14.00 -12.98
C LEU A 37 -3.57 14.67 -12.96
N HIS A 38 -3.12 15.25 -14.09
CA HIS A 38 -1.85 15.96 -14.14
C HIS A 38 -1.78 17.12 -13.14
N LYS A 39 -2.91 17.82 -12.94
CA LYS A 39 -3.04 18.92 -11.97
C LYS A 39 -3.20 18.46 -10.51
N GLY A 40 -3.13 17.16 -10.24
CA GLY A 40 -3.27 16.60 -8.89
C GLY A 40 -4.71 16.58 -8.37
N ASN A 41 -5.68 16.58 -9.28
CA ASN A 41 -7.10 16.51 -8.94
C ASN A 41 -7.63 15.06 -9.03
N ILE A 42 -8.83 14.86 -8.49
CA ILE A 42 -9.60 13.62 -8.68
C ILE A 42 -10.38 13.73 -9.98
N ALA A 43 -10.22 12.76 -10.87
CA ALA A 43 -11.01 12.61 -12.09
C ALA A 43 -12.04 11.50 -11.88
N GLU A 44 -13.29 11.87 -11.60
CA GLU A 44 -14.37 10.89 -11.48
C GLU A 44 -14.78 10.40 -12.87
N MET A 45 -14.67 9.09 -13.10
CA MET A 45 -15.05 8.42 -14.32
C MET A 45 -15.76 7.11 -14.00
N LYS A 46 -16.88 6.87 -14.67
CA LYS A 46 -17.66 5.62 -14.48
C LYS A 46 -16.91 4.41 -15.02
N THR A 47 -17.30 3.24 -14.54
CA THR A 47 -16.80 1.96 -15.07
C THR A 47 -17.06 1.88 -16.56
N GLY A 48 -16.04 1.44 -17.33
CA GLY A 48 -16.12 1.34 -18.80
C GLY A 48 -15.75 2.61 -19.57
N GLU A 49 -15.51 3.74 -18.93
CA GLU A 49 -15.14 5.00 -19.61
C GLU A 49 -13.65 5.10 -19.99
N GLY A 50 -12.88 4.03 -19.76
CA GLY A 50 -11.50 3.92 -20.22
C GLY A 50 -10.47 4.61 -19.33
N LYS A 51 -10.64 4.57 -17.98
CA LYS A 51 -9.69 5.11 -16.99
C LYS A 51 -8.25 4.68 -17.25
N THR A 52 -8.03 3.41 -17.59
CA THR A 52 -6.70 2.86 -17.89
C THR A 52 -6.01 3.60 -19.04
N LEU A 53 -6.75 3.93 -20.11
CA LEU A 53 -6.21 4.71 -21.21
C LEU A 53 -5.96 6.17 -20.83
N VAL A 54 -6.84 6.77 -20.02
CA VAL A 54 -6.69 8.14 -19.52
C VAL A 54 -5.41 8.30 -18.71
N ALA A 55 -5.11 7.34 -17.83
CA ALA A 55 -3.93 7.35 -16.98
C ALA A 55 -2.62 7.39 -17.78
N THR A 56 -2.60 6.92 -19.04
CA THR A 56 -1.38 6.90 -19.85
C THR A 56 -0.85 8.30 -20.17
N MET A 57 -1.72 9.27 -20.37
CA MET A 57 -1.33 10.64 -20.74
C MET A 57 -0.56 11.35 -19.62
N PRO A 58 -1.11 11.51 -18.40
CA PRO A 58 -0.36 12.13 -17.30
C PRO A 58 0.83 11.29 -16.86
N ALA A 59 0.75 9.95 -16.91
CA ALA A 59 1.87 9.09 -16.57
C ALA A 59 3.06 9.32 -17.51
N TYR A 60 2.84 9.39 -18.83
CA TYR A 60 3.87 9.72 -19.81
C TYR A 60 4.51 11.08 -19.51
N LEU A 61 3.69 12.13 -19.41
CA LEU A 61 4.18 13.49 -19.19
C LEU A 61 5.03 13.58 -17.90
N ARG A 62 4.59 12.97 -16.82
CA ARG A 62 5.31 12.96 -15.54
C ARG A 62 6.57 12.10 -15.59
N ALA A 63 6.56 11.00 -16.33
CA ALA A 63 7.72 10.12 -16.50
C ALA A 63 8.88 10.79 -17.25
N LEU A 64 8.63 11.78 -18.11
CA LEU A 64 9.67 12.55 -18.78
C LEU A 64 10.65 13.26 -17.82
N THR A 65 10.28 13.43 -16.56
CA THR A 65 11.18 13.97 -15.54
C THR A 65 12.29 13.00 -15.11
N GLY A 66 12.18 11.70 -15.45
CA GLY A 66 13.10 10.66 -15.01
C GLY A 66 13.02 10.29 -13.51
N LYS A 67 12.05 10.87 -12.78
CA LYS A 67 11.92 10.67 -11.32
C LYS A 67 11.00 9.51 -10.92
N GLY A 68 10.38 8.83 -11.88
CA GLY A 68 9.48 7.73 -11.66
C GLY A 68 8.02 8.14 -11.41
N VAL A 69 7.12 7.32 -11.92
CA VAL A 69 5.67 7.43 -11.76
C VAL A 69 5.13 6.11 -11.24
N HIS A 70 4.30 6.14 -10.22
CA HIS A 70 3.60 4.98 -9.72
C HIS A 70 2.15 4.98 -10.20
N VAL A 71 1.67 3.82 -10.66
CA VAL A 71 0.26 3.58 -10.99
C VAL A 71 -0.26 2.48 -10.08
N VAL A 72 -1.13 2.87 -9.16
CA VAL A 72 -1.63 2.01 -8.08
C VAL A 72 -2.98 1.45 -8.45
N THR A 73 -3.16 0.14 -8.32
CA THR A 73 -4.40 -0.60 -8.56
C THR A 73 -4.78 -1.42 -7.32
N VAL A 74 -5.95 -2.06 -7.35
CA VAL A 74 -6.48 -2.82 -6.21
C VAL A 74 -6.01 -4.27 -6.14
N ASN A 75 -5.48 -4.86 -7.22
CA ASN A 75 -5.02 -6.24 -7.23
C ASN A 75 -3.93 -6.52 -8.28
N ASP A 76 -3.20 -7.62 -8.09
CA ASP A 76 -2.09 -8.05 -8.94
C ASP A 76 -2.52 -8.34 -10.40
N TYR A 77 -3.74 -8.82 -10.59
CA TYR A 77 -4.26 -9.08 -11.93
C TYR A 77 -4.34 -7.79 -12.74
N LEU A 78 -4.92 -6.74 -12.18
CA LEU A 78 -5.03 -5.44 -12.82
C LEU A 78 -3.65 -4.80 -13.03
N ALA A 79 -2.78 -4.86 -12.01
CA ALA A 79 -1.42 -4.33 -12.12
C ALA A 79 -0.66 -4.98 -13.31
N ARG A 80 -0.71 -6.30 -13.40
CA ARG A 80 -0.09 -7.05 -14.52
C ARG A 80 -0.75 -6.73 -15.85
N ARG A 81 -2.09 -6.85 -15.94
CA ARG A 81 -2.84 -6.59 -17.17
C ARG A 81 -2.54 -5.19 -17.72
N ASP A 82 -2.60 -4.18 -16.87
CA ASP A 82 -2.47 -2.80 -17.30
C ASP A 82 -1.03 -2.44 -17.65
N SER A 83 -0.05 -2.95 -16.89
CA SER A 83 1.37 -2.79 -17.22
C SER A 83 1.75 -3.47 -18.52
N GLU A 84 1.16 -4.62 -18.87
CA GLU A 84 1.41 -5.31 -20.12
C GLU A 84 0.66 -4.67 -21.28
N TRP A 85 -0.59 -4.29 -21.09
CA TRP A 85 -1.43 -3.73 -22.12
C TRP A 85 -1.05 -2.29 -22.47
N MET A 86 -0.93 -1.41 -21.49
CA MET A 86 -0.58 0.01 -21.70
C MET A 86 0.93 0.25 -21.68
N GLY A 87 1.67 -0.60 -21.00
CA GLY A 87 3.07 -0.40 -20.67
C GLY A 87 4.05 -1.03 -21.64
N LYS A 88 4.41 -2.30 -21.37
CA LYS A 88 5.61 -2.93 -21.96
C LYS A 88 5.65 -2.97 -23.49
N VAL A 89 4.55 -3.17 -24.14
CA VAL A 89 4.50 -3.41 -25.59
C VAL A 89 3.93 -2.22 -26.35
N TYR A 90 3.10 -1.42 -25.71
CA TYR A 90 2.28 -0.46 -26.41
C TYR A 90 2.76 0.99 -26.27
N VAL A 91 2.08 1.81 -25.47
CA VAL A 91 2.27 3.26 -25.45
C VAL A 91 3.64 3.64 -24.90
N TYR A 92 4.01 3.16 -23.72
CA TYR A 92 5.23 3.60 -23.07
C TYR A 92 6.48 3.03 -23.73
N SER A 93 6.51 1.72 -24.07
CA SER A 93 7.62 1.12 -24.80
C SER A 93 7.80 1.69 -26.21
N PHE A 94 6.70 2.06 -26.88
CA PHE A 94 6.75 2.73 -28.16
C PHE A 94 7.30 4.15 -28.05
N LEU A 95 7.03 4.85 -26.94
CA LEU A 95 7.49 6.20 -26.66
C LEU A 95 8.87 6.26 -25.97
N GLY A 96 9.53 5.11 -25.79
CA GLY A 96 10.89 5.03 -25.25
C GLY A 96 10.99 5.04 -23.75
N LEU A 97 9.88 4.83 -23.02
CA LEU A 97 9.88 4.69 -21.56
C LEU A 97 9.93 3.23 -21.13
N SER A 98 10.53 2.99 -19.97
CA SER A 98 10.56 1.69 -19.31
C SER A 98 9.35 1.52 -18.38
N VAL A 99 8.82 0.29 -18.31
CA VAL A 99 7.68 -0.06 -17.47
C VAL A 99 8.01 -1.24 -16.58
N GLY A 100 7.77 -1.07 -15.28
CA GLY A 100 7.87 -2.09 -14.26
C GLY A 100 6.51 -2.48 -13.70
N CYS A 101 6.46 -3.66 -13.06
CA CYS A 101 5.28 -4.13 -12.34
C CYS A 101 5.72 -4.86 -11.08
N VAL A 102 5.33 -4.31 -9.91
CA VAL A 102 5.59 -4.93 -8.62
C VAL A 102 4.45 -5.88 -8.29
N LEU A 103 4.79 -7.15 -8.04
CA LEU A 103 3.85 -8.24 -7.79
C LEU A 103 4.26 -9.02 -6.54
N VAL A 104 3.28 -9.73 -5.96
CA VAL A 104 3.53 -10.68 -4.87
C VAL A 104 4.58 -11.73 -5.28
N GLY A 105 5.47 -12.10 -4.36
CA GLY A 105 6.47 -13.15 -4.55
C GLY A 105 7.79 -12.71 -5.20
N GLN A 106 7.92 -11.47 -5.65
CA GLN A 106 9.19 -10.96 -6.17
C GLN A 106 10.22 -10.74 -5.06
N THR A 107 11.47 -11.08 -5.34
CA THR A 107 12.62 -10.80 -4.47
C THR A 107 12.92 -9.29 -4.39
N PRO A 108 13.62 -8.81 -3.35
CA PRO A 108 14.04 -7.40 -3.27
C PRO A 108 14.81 -6.90 -4.49
N ALA A 109 15.68 -7.74 -5.07
CA ALA A 109 16.44 -7.39 -6.26
C ALA A 109 15.56 -7.23 -7.51
N GLU A 110 14.54 -8.09 -7.66
CA GLU A 110 13.56 -7.97 -8.74
C GLU A 110 12.68 -6.72 -8.55
N ARG A 111 12.20 -6.45 -7.31
CA ARG A 111 11.41 -5.26 -6.99
C ARG A 111 12.18 -3.97 -7.31
N ARG A 112 13.45 -3.89 -6.93
CA ARG A 112 14.30 -2.73 -7.23
C ARG A 112 14.33 -2.44 -8.72
N LYS A 113 14.47 -3.46 -9.56
CA LYS A 113 14.43 -3.29 -11.03
C LYS A 113 13.07 -2.75 -11.52
N GLN A 114 11.96 -3.13 -10.87
CA GLN A 114 10.64 -2.62 -11.23
C GLN A 114 10.50 -1.15 -10.82
N TYR A 115 11.01 -0.76 -9.64
CA TYR A 115 10.98 0.63 -9.18
C TYR A 115 11.94 1.55 -9.95
N ASP A 116 13.00 1.00 -10.55
CA ASP A 116 13.92 1.76 -11.41
C ASP A 116 13.32 2.12 -12.78
N ALA A 117 12.19 1.53 -13.15
CA ALA A 117 11.48 1.86 -14.37
C ALA A 117 10.88 3.29 -14.30
N ASP A 118 10.64 3.89 -15.47
CA ASP A 118 10.03 5.22 -15.57
C ASP A 118 8.61 5.24 -15.05
N ILE A 119 7.85 4.14 -15.29
CA ILE A 119 6.49 3.95 -14.79
C ILE A 119 6.41 2.57 -14.13
N THR A 120 5.97 2.53 -12.87
CA THR A 120 5.83 1.29 -12.09
C THR A 120 4.38 1.07 -11.70
N TYR A 121 3.83 -0.06 -12.12
CA TYR A 121 2.52 -0.55 -11.70
C TYR A 121 2.63 -1.44 -10.46
N GLY A 122 1.59 -1.44 -9.65
CA GLY A 122 1.51 -2.33 -8.48
C GLY A 122 0.23 -2.10 -7.69
N THR A 123 0.02 -2.91 -6.66
CA THR A 123 -1.10 -2.72 -5.74
C THR A 123 -0.73 -1.76 -4.61
N ASN A 124 -1.75 -1.14 -4.01
CA ASN A 124 -1.58 -0.32 -2.80
C ASN A 124 -0.83 -1.09 -1.70
N ASN A 125 -1.14 -2.37 -1.50
CA ASN A 125 -0.51 -3.22 -0.49
C ASN A 125 0.98 -3.42 -0.79
N GLU A 126 1.35 -3.75 -2.02
CA GLU A 126 2.75 -3.98 -2.40
C GLU A 126 3.60 -2.72 -2.23
N PHE A 127 3.12 -1.56 -2.70
CA PHE A 127 3.79 -0.28 -2.48
C PHE A 127 3.91 0.06 -0.99
N GLY A 128 2.85 -0.16 -0.22
CA GLY A 128 2.83 0.12 1.21
C GLY A 128 3.74 -0.81 2.01
N PHE A 129 3.74 -2.12 1.72
CA PHE A 129 4.66 -3.05 2.38
C PHE A 129 6.13 -2.78 2.01
N ASP A 130 6.43 -2.42 0.77
CA ASP A 130 7.78 -2.05 0.40
C ASP A 130 8.23 -0.77 1.10
N TYR A 131 7.34 0.24 1.21
CA TYR A 131 7.61 1.43 1.99
C TYR A 131 7.93 1.12 3.46
N LEU A 132 7.14 0.23 4.10
CA LEU A 132 7.41 -0.18 5.48
C LEU A 132 8.74 -0.92 5.60
N ARG A 133 9.04 -1.84 4.68
CA ARG A 133 10.33 -2.58 4.67
C ARG A 133 11.52 -1.64 4.48
N ASP A 134 11.41 -0.68 3.57
CA ASP A 134 12.46 0.31 3.32
C ASP A 134 12.71 1.19 4.54
N ASN A 135 11.67 1.55 5.30
CA ASN A 135 11.83 2.29 6.55
C ASN A 135 12.44 1.48 7.70
N MET A 136 12.49 0.16 7.60
CA MET A 136 13.19 -0.72 8.53
C MET A 136 14.61 -1.10 8.07
N ALA A 137 14.98 -0.74 6.83
CA ALA A 137 16.28 -1.05 6.28
C ALA A 137 17.38 -0.31 7.06
N GLN A 138 18.46 -1.03 7.36
CA GLN A 138 19.62 -0.45 8.06
C GLN A 138 20.60 0.24 7.11
N ARG A 139 20.52 -0.06 5.82
CA ARG A 139 21.39 0.47 4.77
C ARG A 139 20.56 0.88 3.56
N VAL A 140 20.95 1.95 2.91
CA VAL A 140 20.27 2.48 1.71
C VAL A 140 20.25 1.44 0.58
N GLU A 141 21.30 0.62 0.47
CA GLU A 141 21.40 -0.42 -0.55
C GLU A 141 20.36 -1.54 -0.38
N ASP A 142 19.78 -1.68 0.81
CA ASP A 142 18.76 -2.68 1.09
C ASP A 142 17.34 -2.19 0.72
N MET A 143 17.17 -0.89 0.50
CA MET A 143 15.90 -0.30 0.07
C MET A 143 15.59 -0.66 -1.39
N VAL A 144 14.31 -0.85 -1.68
CA VAL A 144 13.84 -1.20 -3.03
C VAL A 144 13.23 -0.01 -3.78
N GLN A 145 12.60 0.92 -3.06
CA GLN A 145 12.00 2.12 -3.65
C GLN A 145 13.03 3.24 -3.77
N ARG A 146 12.96 4.03 -4.84
CA ARG A 146 13.87 5.15 -5.09
C ARG A 146 13.31 6.52 -4.72
N GLY A 147 12.15 6.58 -4.10
CA GLY A 147 11.46 7.82 -3.75
C GLY A 147 10.12 7.97 -4.44
N HIS A 148 9.38 8.99 -4.04
CA HIS A 148 8.00 9.22 -4.48
C HIS A 148 7.92 10.59 -5.17
N ASN A 149 7.62 10.59 -6.48
CA ASN A 149 7.52 11.82 -7.26
C ASN A 149 6.08 12.09 -7.72
N TYR A 150 5.43 11.10 -8.30
CA TYR A 150 4.05 11.21 -8.80
C TYR A 150 3.35 9.88 -8.74
N VAL A 151 2.08 9.89 -8.39
CA VAL A 151 1.23 8.70 -8.30
C VAL A 151 -0.13 8.93 -8.95
N ILE A 152 -0.63 7.92 -9.64
CA ILE A 152 -2.02 7.79 -10.05
C ILE A 152 -2.60 6.63 -9.25
N VAL A 153 -3.65 6.89 -8.48
CA VAL A 153 -4.37 5.88 -7.70
C VAL A 153 -5.68 5.58 -8.41
N ASP A 154 -5.82 4.39 -8.97
CA ASP A 154 -7.09 3.90 -9.51
C ASP A 154 -7.95 3.30 -8.39
N GLU A 155 -9.28 3.33 -8.54
CA GLU A 155 -10.24 2.88 -7.53
C GLU A 155 -9.96 3.53 -6.14
N VAL A 156 -9.77 4.85 -6.15
CA VAL A 156 -9.33 5.63 -4.99
C VAL A 156 -10.32 5.60 -3.82
N ASP A 157 -11.59 5.45 -4.07
CA ASP A 157 -12.65 5.25 -3.10
C ASP A 157 -12.46 3.93 -2.33
N SER A 158 -12.14 2.84 -3.00
CA SER A 158 -11.83 1.58 -2.36
C SER A 158 -10.57 1.68 -1.50
N ILE A 159 -9.49 2.24 -2.04
CA ILE A 159 -8.18 2.27 -1.37
C ILE A 159 -8.15 3.27 -0.21
N LEU A 160 -8.63 4.50 -0.43
CA LEU A 160 -8.47 5.59 0.53
C LEU A 160 -9.69 5.83 1.44
N ILE A 161 -10.84 5.20 1.15
CA ILE A 161 -12.05 5.32 1.96
C ILE A 161 -12.40 3.97 2.59
N ASP A 162 -12.72 2.95 1.78
CA ASP A 162 -13.21 1.67 2.29
C ASP A 162 -12.14 0.93 3.10
N GLU A 163 -10.91 0.89 2.62
CA GLU A 163 -9.78 0.21 3.26
C GLU A 163 -8.89 1.15 4.09
N ALA A 164 -9.24 2.42 4.24
CA ALA A 164 -8.39 3.45 4.85
C ALA A 164 -7.95 3.13 6.30
N ARG A 165 -8.73 2.31 7.02
CA ARG A 165 -8.43 1.90 8.39
C ARG A 165 -7.80 0.52 8.51
N THR A 166 -7.58 -0.18 7.39
CA THR A 166 -6.93 -1.49 7.39
C THR A 166 -5.42 -1.30 7.50
N PRO A 167 -4.79 -1.67 8.63
CA PRO A 167 -3.36 -1.45 8.79
C PRO A 167 -2.56 -2.46 7.96
N LEU A 168 -1.44 -2.03 7.40
CA LEU A 168 -0.42 -2.91 6.88
C LEU A 168 0.49 -3.32 8.04
N ILE A 169 0.54 -4.62 8.35
CA ILE A 169 1.29 -5.15 9.49
C ILE A 169 2.42 -6.05 9.00
N ILE A 170 3.66 -5.73 9.39
CA ILE A 170 4.81 -6.63 9.25
C ILE A 170 5.06 -7.25 10.62
N SER A 171 4.95 -8.58 10.71
CA SER A 171 5.24 -9.33 11.93
C SER A 171 6.34 -10.36 11.66
N GLY A 172 7.20 -10.54 12.66
CA GLY A 172 8.19 -11.61 12.67
C GLY A 172 7.70 -12.81 13.50
N PRO A 173 8.35 -13.98 13.38
CA PRO A 173 8.10 -15.08 14.29
C PRO A 173 8.39 -14.63 15.72
N ALA A 174 7.43 -14.87 16.63
CA ALA A 174 7.66 -14.65 18.05
C ALA A 174 8.81 -15.57 18.52
N SER A 175 9.77 -15.04 19.28
CA SER A 175 10.78 -15.86 19.95
C SER A 175 10.09 -16.87 20.87
N GLY A 176 10.65 -18.08 21.01
CA GLY A 176 9.98 -19.25 21.59
C GLY A 176 9.25 -19.07 22.92
N ASP A 177 9.71 -18.17 23.80
CA ASP A 177 9.07 -17.87 25.09
C ASP A 177 7.76 -17.10 24.95
N VAL A 178 7.62 -16.25 23.93
CA VAL A 178 6.42 -15.43 23.70
C VAL A 178 5.21 -16.30 23.35
N ASN A 179 5.41 -17.37 22.56
CA ASN A 179 4.33 -18.31 22.22
C ASN A 179 3.78 -19.02 23.46
N ARG A 180 4.62 -19.32 24.45
CA ARG A 180 4.20 -19.89 25.72
C ARG A 180 3.25 -18.95 26.46
N TRP A 181 3.59 -17.68 26.54
CA TRP A 181 2.76 -16.68 27.22
C TRP A 181 1.38 -16.51 26.57
N TYR A 182 1.29 -16.49 25.25
CA TYR A 182 -0.02 -16.45 24.57
C TYR A 182 -0.91 -17.65 24.95
N VAL A 183 -0.33 -18.85 25.05
CA VAL A 183 -1.08 -20.05 25.42
C VAL A 183 -1.51 -20.01 26.90
N GLU A 184 -0.61 -19.60 27.79
CA GLU A 184 -0.89 -19.50 29.23
C GLU A 184 -1.98 -18.43 29.49
N PHE A 185 -1.84 -17.22 28.95
CA PHE A 185 -2.83 -16.16 29.12
C PHE A 185 -4.17 -16.50 28.46
N ALA A 186 -4.18 -17.13 27.29
CA ALA A 186 -5.42 -17.60 26.66
C ALA A 186 -6.17 -18.66 27.50
N ARG A 187 -5.46 -19.35 28.38
CA ARG A 187 -6.06 -20.27 29.36
C ARG A 187 -6.60 -19.52 30.58
N ILE A 188 -5.80 -18.60 31.14
CA ILE A 188 -6.13 -17.83 32.34
C ILE A 188 -7.39 -16.96 32.11
N VAL A 189 -7.44 -16.23 30.99
CA VAL A 189 -8.56 -15.30 30.71
C VAL A 189 -9.93 -15.98 30.57
N LYS A 190 -9.97 -17.31 30.35
CA LYS A 190 -11.23 -18.06 30.30
C LYS A 190 -11.89 -18.19 31.67
N ASP A 191 -11.11 -18.09 32.74
CA ASP A 191 -11.58 -18.22 34.13
C ASP A 191 -11.93 -16.85 34.74
N LEU A 192 -11.71 -15.76 34.01
CA LEU A 192 -12.05 -14.41 34.46
C LEU A 192 -13.54 -14.11 34.19
N ILE A 193 -14.17 -13.49 35.16
CA ILE A 193 -15.61 -13.19 35.15
C ILE A 193 -15.81 -11.70 34.90
N ARG A 194 -16.62 -11.37 33.89
CA ARG A 194 -17.00 -9.99 33.56
C ARG A 194 -17.69 -9.33 34.77
N ASP A 195 -17.39 -8.06 34.98
CA ASP A 195 -17.91 -7.19 36.06
C ASP A 195 -17.46 -7.61 37.48
N VAL A 196 -16.57 -8.62 37.58
CA VAL A 196 -15.92 -9.07 38.84
C VAL A 196 -14.41 -8.97 38.69
N ASP A 197 -13.87 -9.58 37.65
CA ASP A 197 -12.43 -9.65 37.39
C ASP A 197 -11.97 -8.64 36.34
N TYR A 198 -12.89 -8.24 35.44
CA TYR A 198 -12.63 -7.22 34.41
C TYR A 198 -13.91 -6.47 34.05
N GLU A 199 -13.76 -5.25 33.57
CA GLU A 199 -14.82 -4.40 33.01
C GLU A 199 -14.61 -4.11 31.55
N VAL A 200 -15.71 -3.86 30.81
CA VAL A 200 -15.69 -3.54 29.39
C VAL A 200 -16.37 -2.19 29.15
N ASP A 201 -15.61 -1.23 28.63
CA ASP A 201 -16.17 0.03 28.11
C ASP A 201 -16.39 -0.12 26.61
N GLU A 202 -17.60 -0.48 26.21
CA GLU A 202 -17.98 -0.70 24.80
C GLU A 202 -17.88 0.60 23.97
N LYS A 203 -18.08 1.76 24.58
CA LYS A 203 -17.99 3.06 23.88
C LYS A 203 -16.55 3.41 23.54
N LYS A 204 -15.64 3.17 24.46
CA LYS A 204 -14.20 3.41 24.28
C LYS A 204 -13.48 2.23 23.65
N LYS A 205 -14.15 1.07 23.53
CA LYS A 205 -13.57 -0.19 23.06
C LYS A 205 -12.32 -0.58 23.88
N THR A 206 -12.40 -0.44 25.20
CA THR A 206 -11.34 -0.78 26.13
C THR A 206 -11.82 -1.82 27.14
N ILE A 207 -10.90 -2.64 27.61
CA ILE A 207 -11.09 -3.59 28.70
C ILE A 207 -10.14 -3.18 29.83
N GLY A 208 -10.65 -3.10 31.04
CA GLY A 208 -9.87 -2.86 32.24
C GLY A 208 -9.92 -4.09 33.15
N VAL A 209 -8.78 -4.62 33.56
CA VAL A 209 -8.72 -5.70 34.54
C VAL A 209 -8.82 -5.10 35.93
N LEU A 210 -9.71 -5.66 36.77
CA LEU A 210 -9.96 -5.21 38.13
C LEU A 210 -9.03 -5.94 39.10
N GLU A 211 -8.88 -5.42 40.34
CA GLU A 211 -8.01 -5.99 41.36
C GLU A 211 -8.22 -7.50 41.57
N PRO A 212 -9.46 -8.04 41.72
CA PRO A 212 -9.67 -9.48 41.80
C PRO A 212 -9.20 -10.29 40.60
N GLY A 213 -9.25 -9.70 39.42
CA GLY A 213 -8.73 -10.32 38.19
C GLY A 213 -7.21 -10.36 38.18
N ILE A 214 -6.56 -9.29 38.63
CA ILE A 214 -5.11 -9.22 38.77
C ILE A 214 -4.61 -10.29 39.75
N ASP A 215 -5.20 -10.39 40.95
CA ASP A 215 -4.85 -11.39 41.96
C ASP A 215 -4.93 -12.82 41.39
N LYS A 216 -6.00 -13.12 40.62
CA LYS A 216 -6.16 -14.44 39.98
C LYS A 216 -5.07 -14.72 38.93
N VAL A 217 -4.70 -13.69 38.15
CA VAL A 217 -3.64 -13.83 37.13
C VAL A 217 -2.29 -14.05 37.80
N GLU A 218 -1.98 -13.30 38.85
CA GLU A 218 -0.76 -13.42 39.65
C GLU A 218 -0.64 -14.80 40.26
N ASP A 219 -1.70 -15.30 40.90
CA ASP A 219 -1.76 -16.65 41.47
C ASP A 219 -1.51 -17.75 40.44
N GLN A 220 -2.13 -17.63 39.25
CA GLN A 220 -1.99 -18.65 38.19
C GLN A 220 -0.62 -18.61 37.51
N LEU A 221 -0.01 -17.45 37.41
CA LEU A 221 1.35 -17.27 36.87
C LEU A 221 2.45 -17.56 37.91
N GLY A 222 2.11 -17.56 39.19
CA GLY A 222 3.07 -17.72 40.31
C GLY A 222 3.99 -16.49 40.47
N VAL A 223 3.48 -15.29 40.17
CA VAL A 223 4.20 -14.02 40.34
C VAL A 223 3.59 -13.23 41.49
N GLU A 224 4.43 -12.53 42.28
CA GLU A 224 3.96 -11.76 43.41
C GLU A 224 3.30 -10.43 43.03
N ASN A 225 3.75 -9.84 41.93
CA ASN A 225 3.21 -8.57 41.42
C ASN A 225 3.39 -8.47 39.90
N LEU A 226 2.28 -8.39 39.18
CA LEU A 226 2.26 -8.29 37.70
C LEU A 226 2.85 -6.95 37.22
N TYR A 227 2.78 -5.90 38.03
CA TYR A 227 3.25 -4.56 37.70
C TYR A 227 4.72 -4.31 38.05
N ASP A 228 5.42 -5.28 38.62
CA ASP A 228 6.88 -5.19 38.83
C ASP A 228 7.61 -5.07 37.49
N ALA A 229 8.74 -4.35 37.50
CA ALA A 229 9.53 -4.09 36.28
C ALA A 229 9.92 -5.37 35.52
N ALA A 230 10.13 -6.49 36.24
CA ALA A 230 10.44 -7.80 35.66
C ALA A 230 9.20 -8.42 34.94
N ASN A 231 8.00 -8.15 35.45
CA ASN A 231 6.73 -8.74 34.97
C ASN A 231 5.95 -7.83 34.04
N THR A 232 6.31 -6.53 33.94
CA THR A 232 5.65 -5.54 33.05
C THR A 232 5.43 -6.04 31.62
N PRO A 233 6.36 -6.79 30.97
CA PRO A 233 6.12 -7.34 29.65
C PRO A 233 4.94 -8.33 29.58
N LEU A 234 4.53 -8.93 30.71
CA LEU A 234 3.42 -9.88 30.78
C LEU A 234 2.06 -9.20 30.69
N ILE A 235 1.95 -7.93 31.11
CA ILE A 235 0.70 -7.15 31.06
C ILE A 235 0.17 -7.04 29.63
N GLY A 236 1.05 -7.02 28.64
CA GLY A 236 0.68 -6.95 27.24
C GLY A 236 0.00 -8.21 26.68
N PHE A 237 0.00 -9.32 27.44
CA PHE A 237 -0.68 -10.57 27.07
C PHE A 237 -2.05 -10.73 27.74
N LEU A 238 -2.32 -9.97 28.80
CA LEU A 238 -3.58 -9.94 29.53
C LEU A 238 -4.60 -9.05 28.82
#